data_c1a7f55312574690f53e027ee319ad4e
#
_entry.id   c1a7f55312574690f53e027ee319ad4e
#
_cell.length_a   1.000
_cell.length_b   1.000
_cell.length_c   1.000
_cell.angle_alpha   90.00
_cell.angle_beta   90.00
_cell.angle_gamma   90.00
#
_symmetry.space_group_name_H-M   'P 1'
#
loop_
_entity.id
_entity.type
_entity.pdbx_description
1 polymer ?
#
loop_
_entity_poly.entity_id
_entity_poly.type
_entity_poly.pdbx_seq_one_letter_code
_entity_poly.pdbx_strand_id
1 'polypeptide(L)'
;MAKPNWLVVNPSTGSGNGTISNSSSEHTGRVARTGIVTVTGVGVSTPATYKVTQSPKAEFASFDNGSEMSAPKTAGKVTVAGKSNSSKLAFSWLGEVTDVEIPATYKAGGVVTNNDAEIEGDPGASAQFAFSIELNFPLNDTVEEVERTLIVTANGGQASQILIKQAAGDARLKVSPKEITIPQSGDAVSVSVTSNTSWTVS
;
A
#
# COMPACT_ATOMS: atom_id res chain seq x y z
N MET A 1 -10.59 3.93 -39.37
CA MET A 1 -9.92 3.53 -38.13
C MET A 1 -11.01 3.04 -37.17
N ALA A 2 -10.83 1.91 -36.48
CA ALA A 2 -11.84 1.41 -35.54
C ALA A 2 -11.82 2.27 -34.26
N LYS A 3 -12.99 2.42 -33.60
CA LYS A 3 -13.06 3.09 -32.29
C LYS A 3 -12.23 2.30 -31.25
N PRO A 4 -11.69 2.97 -30.20
CA PRO A 4 -10.98 2.27 -29.13
C PRO A 4 -11.89 1.28 -28.37
N ASN A 5 -11.29 0.19 -27.87
CA ASN A 5 -12.05 -0.86 -27.17
C ASN A 5 -12.69 -0.39 -25.85
N TRP A 6 -12.14 0.64 -25.20
CA TRP A 6 -12.68 1.20 -23.96
C TRP A 6 -13.94 2.04 -24.16
N LEU A 7 -14.26 2.47 -25.42
CA LEU A 7 -15.37 3.35 -25.74
C LEU A 7 -16.57 2.52 -26.23
N VAL A 8 -17.71 2.71 -25.60
CA VAL A 8 -19.00 2.17 -26.02
C VAL A 8 -19.78 3.25 -26.74
N VAL A 9 -20.30 2.96 -27.94
CA VAL A 9 -21.07 3.87 -28.78
C VAL A 9 -22.44 3.24 -29.03
N ASN A 10 -23.52 3.95 -28.74
CA ASN A 10 -24.89 3.46 -28.89
C ASN A 10 -25.86 4.56 -29.37
N PRO A 11 -26.68 4.34 -30.36
CA PRO A 11 -26.72 3.15 -31.23
C PRO A 11 -25.51 3.11 -32.18
N SER A 12 -25.17 1.91 -32.68
CA SER A 12 -24.10 1.72 -33.66
C SER A 12 -24.57 1.91 -35.12
N THR A 13 -25.86 2.01 -35.34
CA THR A 13 -26.52 2.25 -36.66
C THR A 13 -27.72 3.16 -36.48
N GLY A 14 -28.10 3.86 -37.55
CA GLY A 14 -29.27 4.75 -37.54
C GLY A 14 -29.64 5.16 -38.93
N SER A 15 -30.76 5.89 -39.07
CA SER A 15 -31.20 6.51 -40.31
C SER A 15 -31.83 7.90 -40.02
N GLY A 16 -31.69 8.87 -40.94
CA GLY A 16 -32.15 10.23 -40.73
C GLY A 16 -31.39 10.95 -39.58
N ASN A 17 -32.04 11.91 -38.96
CA ASN A 17 -31.46 12.64 -37.81
C ASN A 17 -31.52 11.76 -36.57
N GLY A 18 -30.43 11.80 -35.74
CA GLY A 18 -30.33 11.00 -34.54
C GLY A 18 -29.24 11.49 -33.59
N THR A 19 -29.16 10.85 -32.43
CA THR A 19 -28.13 11.09 -31.42
C THR A 19 -27.35 9.80 -31.14
N ILE A 20 -26.05 9.96 -30.85
CA ILE A 20 -25.14 8.90 -30.48
C ILE A 20 -24.67 9.13 -29.04
N SER A 21 -24.93 8.20 -28.15
CA SER A 21 -24.42 8.21 -26.79
C SER A 21 -23.06 7.54 -26.74
N ASN A 22 -22.16 8.12 -25.96
CA ASN A 22 -20.83 7.61 -25.72
C ASN A 22 -20.66 7.33 -24.24
N SER A 23 -20.17 6.13 -23.87
CA SER A 23 -19.89 5.72 -22.50
C SER A 23 -18.64 4.88 -22.42
N SER A 24 -18.11 4.70 -21.21
CA SER A 24 -16.93 3.87 -20.95
C SER A 24 -16.96 3.35 -19.51
N SER A 25 -16.15 2.33 -19.19
CA SER A 25 -15.81 2.01 -17.83
C SER A 25 -14.94 3.11 -17.20
N GLU A 26 -14.86 3.13 -15.86
CA GLU A 26 -13.97 4.03 -15.12
C GLU A 26 -12.54 3.96 -15.69
N HIS A 27 -11.92 5.13 -15.87
CA HIS A 27 -10.52 5.24 -16.23
C HIS A 27 -9.71 5.45 -14.95
N THR A 28 -8.84 4.50 -14.63
CA THR A 28 -8.05 4.51 -13.38
C THR A 28 -6.66 5.13 -13.56
N GLY A 29 -6.25 5.42 -14.80
CA GLY A 29 -4.98 6.07 -15.11
C GLY A 29 -5.01 7.58 -14.87
N ARG A 30 -3.82 8.15 -14.60
CA ARG A 30 -3.65 9.59 -14.36
C ARG A 30 -3.49 10.43 -15.63
N VAL A 31 -3.42 9.82 -16.83
CA VAL A 31 -3.34 10.52 -18.11
C VAL A 31 -4.64 10.32 -18.87
N ALA A 32 -5.24 11.41 -19.34
CA ALA A 32 -6.47 11.34 -20.15
C ALA A 32 -6.27 10.45 -21.38
N ARG A 33 -7.28 9.65 -21.72
CA ARG A 33 -7.26 8.85 -22.95
C ARG A 33 -8.22 9.39 -23.98
N THR A 34 -7.86 9.28 -25.25
CA THR A 34 -8.65 9.81 -26.37
C THR A 34 -8.93 8.73 -27.40
N GLY A 35 -10.06 8.86 -28.05
CA GLY A 35 -10.45 8.01 -29.18
C GLY A 35 -11.16 8.83 -30.28
N ILE A 36 -11.15 8.29 -31.50
CA ILE A 36 -11.87 8.84 -32.61
C ILE A 36 -12.99 7.87 -32.98
N VAL A 37 -14.21 8.43 -33.12
CA VAL A 37 -15.37 7.73 -33.66
C VAL A 37 -15.58 8.20 -35.11
N THR A 38 -15.73 7.24 -36.02
CA THR A 38 -16.00 7.50 -37.42
C THR A 38 -17.44 7.09 -37.74
N VAL A 39 -18.18 8.02 -38.32
CA VAL A 39 -19.56 7.79 -38.79
C VAL A 39 -19.53 7.78 -40.31
N THR A 40 -20.03 6.69 -40.90
CA THR A 40 -20.12 6.51 -42.36
C THR A 40 -21.58 6.49 -42.80
N GLY A 41 -21.90 7.10 -43.89
CA GLY A 41 -23.24 7.07 -44.50
C GLY A 41 -23.25 6.42 -45.89
N VAL A 42 -24.33 5.76 -46.22
CA VAL A 42 -24.52 5.18 -47.57
C VAL A 42 -24.55 6.33 -48.60
N GLY A 43 -23.70 6.23 -49.63
CA GLY A 43 -23.58 7.29 -50.66
C GLY A 43 -22.76 8.51 -50.26
N VAL A 44 -22.20 8.56 -49.05
CA VAL A 44 -21.32 9.62 -48.55
C VAL A 44 -19.87 9.21 -48.72
N SER A 45 -19.13 9.93 -49.57
CA SER A 45 -17.73 9.60 -49.91
C SER A 45 -16.74 9.91 -48.78
N THR A 46 -17.06 10.91 -47.92
CA THR A 46 -16.18 11.32 -46.83
C THR A 46 -16.85 11.04 -45.47
N PRO A 47 -16.34 10.10 -44.67
CA PRO A 47 -16.85 9.84 -43.33
C PRO A 47 -16.70 11.07 -42.40
N ALA A 48 -17.66 11.25 -41.50
CA ALA A 48 -17.55 12.24 -40.43
C ALA A 48 -16.87 11.62 -39.22
N THR A 49 -16.09 12.41 -38.51
CA THR A 49 -15.39 11.93 -37.29
C THR A 49 -15.59 12.90 -36.13
N TYR A 50 -15.59 12.36 -34.92
CA TYR A 50 -15.49 13.15 -33.70
C TYR A 50 -14.54 12.52 -32.70
N LYS A 51 -13.93 13.35 -31.86
CA LYS A 51 -12.99 12.94 -30.82
C LYS A 51 -13.75 12.79 -29.50
N VAL A 52 -13.49 11.69 -28.80
CA VAL A 52 -13.94 11.44 -27.43
C VAL A 52 -12.73 11.42 -26.51
N THR A 53 -12.80 12.21 -25.45
CA THR A 53 -11.76 12.24 -24.41
C THR A 53 -12.38 11.78 -23.09
N GLN A 54 -11.76 10.81 -22.44
CA GLN A 54 -12.09 10.45 -21.06
C GLN A 54 -11.06 11.08 -20.13
N SER A 55 -11.57 11.82 -19.13
CA SER A 55 -10.74 12.50 -18.14
C SER A 55 -9.88 11.52 -17.34
N PRO A 56 -8.70 11.93 -16.86
CA PRO A 56 -7.85 11.14 -16.00
C PRO A 56 -8.48 10.99 -14.62
N LYS A 57 -8.07 9.96 -13.89
CA LYS A 57 -8.27 9.88 -12.45
C LYS A 57 -7.19 10.71 -11.76
N ALA A 58 -7.55 11.45 -10.71
CA ALA A 58 -6.58 12.13 -9.87
C ALA A 58 -5.55 11.14 -9.34
N GLU A 59 -4.31 11.59 -9.16
CA GLU A 59 -3.21 10.79 -8.64
C GLU A 59 -3.52 10.36 -7.20
N PHE A 60 -3.26 9.10 -6.88
CA PHE A 60 -3.56 8.52 -5.57
C PHE A 60 -2.62 7.37 -5.22
N ALA A 61 -2.53 7.06 -3.93
CA ALA A 61 -2.09 5.80 -3.38
C ALA A 61 -3.04 5.38 -2.27
N SER A 62 -3.30 4.08 -2.12
CA SER A 62 -4.18 3.53 -1.08
C SER A 62 -3.70 2.14 -0.66
N PHE A 63 -3.84 1.81 0.62
CA PHE A 63 -3.56 0.47 1.13
C PHE A 63 -4.75 -0.47 0.93
N ASP A 64 -4.51 -1.75 0.61
CA ASP A 64 -5.55 -2.75 0.41
C ASP A 64 -6.25 -3.13 1.73
N ASN A 65 -5.54 -3.08 2.84
CA ASN A 65 -6.07 -3.32 4.19
C ASN A 65 -6.85 -2.12 4.78
N GLY A 66 -7.00 -1.03 4.02
CA GLY A 66 -7.63 0.19 4.54
C GLY A 66 -6.70 0.94 5.48
N SER A 67 -7.19 1.26 6.69
CA SER A 67 -6.47 2.10 7.65
C SER A 67 -5.68 1.34 8.72
N GLU A 68 -5.86 0.02 8.83
CA GLU A 68 -5.25 -0.80 9.89
C GLU A 68 -4.89 -2.21 9.41
N MET A 69 -3.80 -2.77 9.94
CA MET A 69 -3.43 -4.17 9.80
C MET A 69 -2.68 -4.68 11.03
N SER A 70 -2.72 -6.01 11.24
CA SER A 70 -1.97 -6.66 12.31
C SER A 70 -0.66 -7.22 11.79
N ALA A 71 0.38 -7.17 12.64
CA ALA A 71 1.65 -7.86 12.45
C ALA A 71 1.88 -8.87 13.60
N PRO A 72 2.53 -10.01 13.34
CA PRO A 72 2.80 -11.00 14.38
C PRO A 72 3.82 -10.47 15.39
N LYS A 73 3.78 -11.00 16.63
CA LYS A 73 4.78 -10.70 17.66
C LYS A 73 6.18 -11.20 17.30
N THR A 74 6.29 -12.23 16.46
CA THR A 74 7.55 -12.83 16.04
C THR A 74 8.30 -11.95 15.04
N ALA A 75 9.64 -11.99 15.11
CA ALA A 75 10.47 -11.37 14.10
C ALA A 75 10.16 -11.95 12.70
N GLY A 76 10.21 -11.11 11.68
CA GLY A 76 10.01 -11.55 10.31
C GLY A 76 9.53 -10.45 9.38
N LYS A 77 9.24 -10.86 8.14
CA LYS A 77 8.76 -9.98 7.10
C LYS A 77 7.24 -9.78 7.19
N VAL A 78 6.82 -8.52 7.09
CA VAL A 78 5.43 -8.11 6.95
C VAL A 78 5.27 -7.40 5.63
N THR A 79 4.40 -7.91 4.76
CA THR A 79 4.12 -7.29 3.46
C THR A 79 2.93 -6.38 3.57
N VAL A 80 3.12 -5.12 3.19
CA VAL A 80 2.04 -4.13 3.05
C VAL A 80 1.80 -3.89 1.58
N ALA A 81 0.55 -4.05 1.15
CA ALA A 81 0.15 -3.94 -0.25
C ALA A 81 -0.89 -2.85 -0.47
N GLY A 82 -0.99 -2.38 -1.71
CA GLY A 82 -1.94 -1.35 -2.08
C GLY A 82 -2.03 -1.11 -3.57
N LYS A 83 -2.73 -0.03 -3.93
CA LYS A 83 -2.95 0.40 -5.33
C LYS A 83 -2.63 1.87 -5.51
N SER A 84 -2.10 2.21 -6.68
CA SER A 84 -1.78 3.58 -7.05
C SER A 84 -1.88 3.76 -8.58
N ASN A 85 -2.01 5.01 -9.01
CA ASN A 85 -1.77 5.43 -10.39
C ASN A 85 -0.64 6.46 -10.49
N SER A 86 0.12 6.64 -9.42
CA SER A 86 1.21 7.62 -9.35
C SER A 86 2.41 7.23 -10.21
N SER A 87 3.17 8.21 -10.67
CA SER A 87 4.46 7.96 -11.35
C SER A 87 5.57 7.60 -10.37
N LYS A 88 5.38 7.91 -9.07
CA LYS A 88 6.35 7.73 -8.01
C LYS A 88 5.62 7.48 -6.68
N LEU A 89 6.19 6.64 -5.82
CA LEU A 89 5.71 6.45 -4.45
C LEU A 89 6.88 6.64 -3.47
N ALA A 90 6.61 7.39 -2.39
CA ALA A 90 7.51 7.55 -1.27
C ALA A 90 6.90 6.93 -0.02
N PHE A 91 7.63 6.02 0.63
CA PHE A 91 7.24 5.41 1.90
C PHE A 91 8.02 6.03 3.05
N SER A 92 7.33 6.30 4.14
CA SER A 92 7.91 6.84 5.35
C SER A 92 7.11 6.41 6.58
N TRP A 93 7.71 6.52 7.77
CA TRP A 93 6.98 6.38 9.03
C TRP A 93 6.38 7.72 9.46
N LEU A 94 5.23 7.65 10.14
CA LEU A 94 4.70 8.78 10.90
C LEU A 94 5.43 8.84 12.24
N GLY A 95 6.20 9.91 12.46
CA GLY A 95 7.03 10.05 13.65
C GLY A 95 8.32 9.24 13.60
N GLU A 96 8.97 9.10 14.75
CA GLU A 96 10.23 8.37 14.88
C GLU A 96 9.99 6.88 15.11
N VAL A 97 10.45 6.06 14.18
CA VAL A 97 10.47 4.58 14.27
C VAL A 97 11.91 4.15 14.01
N THR A 98 12.56 3.58 15.01
CA THR A 98 13.99 3.23 14.97
C THR A 98 14.26 1.74 14.82
N ASP A 99 13.24 0.91 15.04
CA ASP A 99 13.35 -0.54 15.09
C ASP A 99 12.84 -1.26 13.83
N VAL A 100 12.20 -0.53 12.91
CA VAL A 100 11.77 -1.03 11.59
C VAL A 100 12.17 0.00 10.52
N GLU A 101 13.15 -0.35 9.70
CA GLU A 101 13.60 0.51 8.61
C GLU A 101 12.63 0.47 7.41
N ILE A 102 12.46 1.62 6.75
CA ILE A 102 11.83 1.66 5.43
C ILE A 102 12.83 1.09 4.41
N PRO A 103 12.47 0.02 3.67
CA PRO A 103 13.35 -0.55 2.66
C PRO A 103 13.68 0.47 1.56
N ALA A 104 14.90 0.39 1.03
CA ALA A 104 15.31 1.21 -0.11
C ALA A 104 14.49 0.94 -1.38
N THR A 105 13.80 -0.20 -1.45
CA THR A 105 13.01 -0.62 -2.62
C THR A 105 11.65 -1.17 -2.22
N TYR A 106 10.70 -1.06 -3.15
CA TYR A 106 9.38 -1.70 -3.11
C TYR A 106 9.03 -2.28 -4.49
N LYS A 107 7.90 -2.97 -4.64
CA LYS A 107 7.40 -3.45 -5.93
C LYS A 107 6.26 -2.55 -6.42
N ALA A 108 6.32 -2.11 -7.67
CA ALA A 108 5.28 -1.36 -8.36
C ALA A 108 4.92 -2.06 -9.68
N GLY A 109 3.67 -2.50 -9.85
CA GLY A 109 3.26 -3.26 -11.02
C GLY A 109 4.07 -4.55 -11.26
N GLY A 110 4.67 -5.12 -10.20
CA GLY A 110 5.54 -6.29 -10.27
C GLY A 110 7.04 -5.97 -10.49
N VAL A 111 7.40 -4.72 -10.76
CA VAL A 111 8.79 -4.26 -10.95
C VAL A 111 9.36 -3.73 -9.64
N VAL A 112 10.64 -4.04 -9.36
CA VAL A 112 11.35 -3.49 -8.20
C VAL A 112 11.72 -2.03 -8.50
N THR A 113 11.31 -1.14 -7.62
CA THR A 113 11.51 0.31 -7.75
C THR A 113 12.15 0.85 -6.48
N ASN A 114 13.07 1.81 -6.61
CA ASN A 114 13.63 2.49 -5.45
C ASN A 114 12.57 3.38 -4.78
N ASN A 115 12.63 3.46 -3.45
CA ASN A 115 11.76 4.35 -2.69
C ASN A 115 11.99 5.81 -3.13
N ASP A 116 10.90 6.56 -3.34
CA ASP A 116 10.90 7.95 -3.82
C ASP A 116 11.53 8.17 -5.23
N ALA A 117 11.57 7.13 -6.07
CA ALA A 117 12.03 7.23 -7.45
C ALA A 117 10.89 7.01 -8.46
N GLU A 118 11.07 7.52 -9.68
CA GLU A 118 10.13 7.30 -10.78
C GLU A 118 10.03 5.80 -11.11
N ILE A 119 8.80 5.34 -11.33
CA ILE A 119 8.49 3.94 -11.66
C ILE A 119 8.74 3.72 -13.14
N GLU A 120 9.61 2.77 -13.47
CA GLU A 120 9.92 2.42 -14.84
C GLU A 120 8.68 2.02 -15.64
N GLY A 121 8.56 2.53 -16.86
CA GLY A 121 7.44 2.27 -17.76
C GLY A 121 6.13 2.94 -17.35
N ASP A 122 6.12 3.68 -16.25
CA ASP A 122 4.99 4.51 -15.80
C ASP A 122 3.61 3.84 -15.93
N PRO A 123 3.36 2.72 -15.26
CA PRO A 123 2.10 1.97 -15.39
C PRO A 123 0.88 2.80 -14.99
N GLY A 124 1.06 3.75 -14.06
CA GLY A 124 0.03 4.63 -13.56
C GLY A 124 -0.54 5.62 -14.58
N ALA A 125 0.19 5.88 -15.67
CA ALA A 125 -0.30 6.78 -16.72
C ALA A 125 -1.60 6.26 -17.33
N SER A 126 -1.69 4.98 -17.65
CA SER A 126 -2.83 4.37 -18.34
C SER A 126 -3.84 3.67 -17.43
N ALA A 127 -3.40 3.14 -16.28
CA ALA A 127 -4.25 2.42 -15.33
C ALA A 127 -3.62 2.40 -13.94
N GLN A 128 -4.41 2.14 -12.91
CA GLN A 128 -3.86 1.84 -11.59
C GLN A 128 -3.07 0.53 -11.62
N PHE A 129 -2.06 0.45 -10.76
CA PHE A 129 -1.22 -0.72 -10.55
C PHE A 129 -1.19 -1.11 -9.06
N ALA A 130 -0.83 -2.36 -8.77
CA ALA A 130 -0.59 -2.82 -7.41
C ALA A 130 0.83 -2.48 -6.98
N PHE A 131 1.01 -2.10 -5.72
CA PHE A 131 2.32 -2.00 -5.08
C PHE A 131 2.42 -2.89 -3.85
N SER A 132 3.63 -3.24 -3.45
CA SER A 132 3.90 -3.88 -2.16
C SER A 132 5.27 -3.50 -1.62
N ILE A 133 5.35 -3.35 -0.31
CA ILE A 133 6.59 -3.13 0.44
C ILE A 133 6.75 -4.20 1.51
N GLU A 134 7.94 -4.75 1.68
CA GLU A 134 8.27 -5.75 2.70
C GLU A 134 9.03 -5.09 3.84
N LEU A 135 8.44 -5.03 5.01
CA LEU A 135 9.02 -4.48 6.24
C LEU A 135 9.57 -5.61 7.11
N ASN A 136 10.77 -5.47 7.66
CA ASN A 136 11.36 -6.44 8.58
C ASN A 136 11.07 -6.01 10.01
N PHE A 137 10.15 -6.70 10.67
CA PHE A 137 9.78 -6.47 12.07
C PHE A 137 10.69 -7.25 13.01
N PRO A 138 11.16 -6.66 14.12
CA PRO A 138 11.82 -7.39 15.18
C PRO A 138 10.82 -8.24 15.99
N LEU A 139 11.32 -9.11 16.84
CA LEU A 139 10.51 -9.75 17.87
C LEU A 139 9.96 -8.67 18.82
N ASN A 140 8.66 -8.65 19.05
CA ASN A 140 8.09 -7.86 20.14
C ASN A 140 8.30 -8.64 21.45
N ASP A 141 9.26 -8.19 22.23
CA ASP A 141 9.66 -8.79 23.50
C ASP A 141 8.94 -8.18 24.71
N THR A 142 8.06 -7.25 24.48
CA THR A 142 7.23 -6.58 25.49
C THR A 142 5.87 -7.26 25.63
N VAL A 143 5.19 -7.06 26.74
CA VAL A 143 3.81 -7.54 26.95
C VAL A 143 2.76 -6.57 26.42
N GLU A 144 3.21 -5.54 25.70
CA GLU A 144 2.37 -4.51 25.11
C GLU A 144 2.33 -4.67 23.58
N GLU A 145 1.19 -4.34 22.98
CA GLU A 145 1.10 -4.16 21.54
C GLU A 145 1.91 -2.94 21.11
N VAL A 146 2.62 -3.03 19.98
CA VAL A 146 3.41 -1.92 19.45
C VAL A 146 2.79 -1.43 18.14
N GLU A 147 2.44 -0.15 18.12
CA GLU A 147 1.80 0.50 16.98
C GLU A 147 2.81 1.32 16.18
N ARG A 148 2.73 1.23 14.84
CA ARG A 148 3.53 2.04 13.90
C ARG A 148 2.65 2.43 12.72
N THR A 149 2.71 3.69 12.30
CA THR A 149 1.93 4.15 11.14
C THR A 149 2.83 4.33 9.93
N LEU A 150 2.59 3.53 8.89
CA LEU A 150 3.25 3.66 7.59
C LEU A 150 2.48 4.64 6.72
N ILE A 151 3.21 5.53 6.06
CA ILE A 151 2.70 6.50 5.09
C ILE A 151 3.18 6.11 3.71
N VAL A 152 2.30 6.15 2.72
CA VAL A 152 2.66 6.16 1.30
C VAL A 152 2.21 7.48 0.69
N THR A 153 3.13 8.17 0.01
CA THR A 153 2.87 9.46 -0.64
C THR A 153 3.02 9.31 -2.15
N ALA A 154 2.00 9.69 -2.90
CA ALA A 154 2.01 9.80 -4.35
C ALA A 154 2.80 11.04 -4.81
N ASN A 155 3.22 11.10 -6.08
CA ASN A 155 4.03 12.19 -6.64
C ASN A 155 3.35 13.57 -6.50
N GLY A 156 2.03 13.65 -6.59
CA GLY A 156 1.25 14.87 -6.37
C GLY A 156 1.05 15.25 -4.89
N GLY A 157 1.71 14.59 -3.94
CA GLY A 157 1.62 14.87 -2.51
C GLY A 157 0.40 14.25 -1.80
N GLN A 158 -0.47 13.51 -2.51
CA GLN A 158 -1.55 12.76 -1.89
C GLN A 158 -0.97 11.60 -1.08
N ALA A 159 -1.30 11.54 0.21
CA ALA A 159 -0.80 10.52 1.13
C ALA A 159 -1.93 9.65 1.66
N SER A 160 -1.61 8.38 1.89
CA SER A 160 -2.43 7.44 2.66
C SER A 160 -1.63 6.86 3.80
N GLN A 161 -2.31 6.47 4.87
CA GLN A 161 -1.71 5.96 6.09
C GLN A 161 -2.32 4.62 6.45
N ILE A 162 -1.50 3.73 7.02
CA ILE A 162 -1.95 2.47 7.60
C ILE A 162 -1.30 2.27 8.96
N LEU A 163 -2.13 2.02 9.99
CA LEU A 163 -1.67 1.66 11.33
C LEU A 163 -1.33 0.16 11.35
N ILE A 164 -0.09 -0.17 11.70
CA ILE A 164 0.37 -1.54 11.84
C ILE A 164 0.51 -1.84 13.33
N LYS A 165 -0.31 -2.77 13.81
CA LYS A 165 -0.36 -3.23 15.20
C LYS A 165 0.41 -4.53 15.33
N GLN A 166 1.61 -4.48 15.92
CA GLN A 166 2.38 -5.68 16.21
C GLN A 166 1.92 -6.27 17.54
N ALA A 167 1.46 -7.53 17.51
CA ALA A 167 0.94 -8.21 18.67
C ALA A 167 1.95 -8.25 19.84
N ALA A 168 1.44 -8.18 21.07
CA ALA A 168 2.21 -8.28 22.31
C ALA A 168 2.97 -9.61 22.41
N GLY A 169 4.17 -9.56 22.96
CA GLY A 169 4.97 -10.73 23.28
C GLY A 169 4.43 -11.50 24.50
N ASP A 170 4.92 -12.72 24.70
CA ASP A 170 4.51 -13.53 25.85
C ASP A 170 5.12 -13.00 27.15
N ALA A 171 4.33 -12.94 28.21
CA ALA A 171 4.85 -12.66 29.55
C ALA A 171 5.79 -13.78 30.00
N ARG A 172 6.93 -13.41 30.56
CA ARG A 172 7.92 -14.36 31.07
C ARG A 172 8.53 -13.88 32.38
N LEU A 173 8.80 -14.87 33.25
CA LEU A 173 9.47 -14.67 34.53
C LEU A 173 10.37 -15.86 34.81
N LYS A 174 11.62 -15.61 35.16
CA LYS A 174 12.60 -16.62 35.53
C LYS A 174 13.44 -16.12 36.72
N VAL A 175 13.73 -17.04 37.64
CA VAL A 175 14.67 -16.80 38.74
C VAL A 175 15.87 -17.74 38.63
N SER A 176 17.06 -17.28 39.01
CA SER A 176 18.29 -18.07 39.00
C SER A 176 19.27 -17.57 40.05
N PRO A 177 19.85 -18.49 40.88
CA PRO A 177 19.52 -19.92 40.99
C PRO A 177 18.12 -20.15 41.57
N LYS A 178 17.58 -21.37 41.45
CA LYS A 178 16.26 -21.74 42.01
C LYS A 178 16.34 -22.11 43.49
N GLU A 179 17.54 -22.32 43.99
CA GLU A 179 17.81 -22.67 45.36
C GLU A 179 19.08 -21.94 45.85
N ILE A 180 19.02 -21.39 47.03
CA ILE A 180 20.15 -20.73 47.69
C ILE A 180 20.24 -21.20 49.12
N THR A 181 21.46 -21.14 49.68
CA THR A 181 21.71 -21.38 51.11
C THR A 181 22.27 -20.12 51.71
N ILE A 182 21.59 -19.57 52.70
CA ILE A 182 22.09 -18.42 53.47
C ILE A 182 23.08 -18.98 54.53
N PRO A 183 24.30 -18.45 54.59
CA PRO A 183 25.28 -18.92 55.56
C PRO A 183 24.85 -18.59 57.01
N GLN A 184 25.43 -19.29 58.01
CA GLN A 184 25.12 -19.06 59.40
C GLN A 184 25.39 -17.60 59.84
N SER A 185 26.32 -16.92 59.18
CA SER A 185 26.61 -15.48 59.41
C SER A 185 25.42 -14.57 59.06
N GLY A 186 24.45 -15.07 58.30
CA GLY A 186 23.33 -14.28 57.86
C GLY A 186 23.62 -13.37 56.67
N ASP A 187 24.77 -13.55 56.03
CA ASP A 187 25.17 -12.72 54.88
C ASP A 187 24.19 -12.89 53.71
N ALA A 188 23.93 -11.76 53.00
CA ALA A 188 22.98 -11.73 51.89
C ALA A 188 23.45 -12.61 50.73
N VAL A 189 22.55 -13.42 50.21
CA VAL A 189 22.73 -14.21 48.99
C VAL A 189 21.71 -13.77 47.95
N SER A 190 22.17 -13.40 46.75
CA SER A 190 21.34 -12.83 45.72
C SER A 190 20.78 -13.91 44.78
N VAL A 191 19.53 -13.67 44.32
CA VAL A 191 18.88 -14.40 43.24
C VAL A 191 18.58 -13.40 42.13
N SER A 192 18.93 -13.74 40.90
CA SER A 192 18.60 -12.90 39.72
C SER A 192 17.19 -13.17 39.24
N VAL A 193 16.45 -12.13 38.96
CA VAL A 193 15.14 -12.19 38.31
C VAL A 193 15.28 -11.68 36.90
N THR A 194 14.77 -12.44 35.91
CA THR A 194 14.65 -12.03 34.50
C THR A 194 13.20 -12.05 34.15
N SER A 195 12.65 -10.90 33.75
CA SER A 195 11.23 -10.73 33.39
C SER A 195 11.05 -9.64 32.35
N ASN A 196 10.00 -9.73 31.54
CA ASN A 196 9.50 -8.64 30.69
C ASN A 196 8.19 -8.03 31.23
N THR A 197 7.81 -8.35 32.46
CA THR A 197 6.63 -7.82 33.17
C THR A 197 6.98 -7.47 34.62
N SER A 198 6.08 -6.77 35.30
CA SER A 198 6.20 -6.50 36.74
C SER A 198 6.12 -7.80 37.55
N TRP A 199 6.82 -7.84 38.67
CA TRP A 199 6.80 -8.98 39.59
C TRP A 199 6.79 -8.54 41.05
N THR A 200 6.31 -9.39 41.92
CA THR A 200 6.26 -9.15 43.37
C THR A 200 6.84 -10.40 44.11
N VAL A 201 7.34 -10.17 45.31
CA VAL A 201 7.78 -11.24 46.23
C VAL A 201 6.82 -11.27 47.42
N SER A 202 6.35 -12.45 47.80
CA SER A 202 5.47 -12.70 48.96
C SER A 202 6.11 -13.66 49.93
#